data_99c18d6b53bd0e713f99fa1b04c5aaa9
#
_entry.id   99c18d6b53bd0e713f99fa1b04c5aaa9
#
_cell.length_a   1.000
_cell.length_b   1.000
_cell.length_c   1.000
_cell.angle_alpha   90.00
_cell.angle_beta   90.00
_cell.angle_gamma   90.00
#
_symmetry.space_group_name_H-M   'P 1'
#
loop_
_entity.id
_entity.type
_entity.pdbx_description
1 polymer ?
#
loop_
_entity_poly.entity_id
_entity_poly.type
_entity_poly.pdbx_seq_one_letter_code
_entity_poly.pdbx_strand_id
1 'polypeptide(L)'
;MSEKKRTFWKTLVKVLLIIIAAAALYVGIRILSVYLRTRDYYAASEKAFLYPELKDGFIPQGIEYDSGSDCFFICGYMSGKDRPSPIYVINRSDGSLRASASMLKADGSVFRGHSGGIAIWDGLVYVAGTYDGLYVFSRDDVLASRDGSFVRALGLFPLTVGGEKITSSFVEAHDGILTVGEFRMPVIAETGKSHHFRGPSGKMQKAVALNYKLDASYPLGISPEPFSAYSIPTLAQGMFFEGDKILVSASIAFFMSKIHVYESSSLEVCGTFGGLPVYSLDSSAEREVMTLPPMAEEIIVLDNWLYCMGEFAAEKYQIGKLFDAQWCWRTRAGSGPFGL
;
A
#
# COMPACT_ATOMS: atom_id res chain seq x y z
N MET A 1 -9.39 -24.67 -51.94
CA MET A 1 -8.16 -24.27 -51.18
C MET A 1 -7.08 -25.27 -51.49
N SER A 2 -5.90 -24.83 -51.99
CA SER A 2 -4.84 -25.76 -52.38
C SER A 2 -4.36 -26.55 -51.17
N GLU A 3 -3.88 -27.78 -51.44
CA GLU A 3 -3.39 -28.71 -50.40
C GLU A 3 -2.29 -28.08 -49.53
N LYS A 4 -1.40 -27.28 -50.13
CA LYS A 4 -0.37 -26.46 -49.45
C LYS A 4 -0.99 -25.50 -48.41
N LYS A 5 -2.08 -24.79 -48.77
CA LYS A 5 -2.78 -23.89 -47.84
C LYS A 5 -3.40 -24.66 -46.66
N ARG A 6 -3.98 -25.84 -46.94
CA ARG A 6 -4.58 -26.68 -45.88
C ARG A 6 -3.53 -27.19 -44.90
N THR A 7 -2.37 -27.60 -45.38
CA THR A 7 -1.24 -28.05 -44.54
C THR A 7 -0.67 -26.93 -43.72
N PHE A 8 -0.48 -25.72 -44.31
CA PHE A 8 -0.07 -24.53 -43.59
C PHE A 8 -0.99 -24.19 -42.46
N TRP A 9 -2.30 -24.12 -42.70
CA TRP A 9 -3.27 -23.86 -41.63
C TRP A 9 -3.28 -24.91 -40.51
N LYS A 10 -3.14 -26.20 -40.83
CA LYS A 10 -3.04 -27.27 -39.84
C LYS A 10 -1.79 -27.11 -38.97
N THR A 11 -0.66 -26.76 -39.55
CA THR A 11 0.58 -26.51 -38.82
C THR A 11 0.46 -25.28 -37.93
N LEU A 12 -0.10 -24.18 -38.44
CA LEU A 12 -0.34 -22.96 -37.67
C LEU A 12 -1.23 -23.22 -36.44
N VAL A 13 -2.34 -23.95 -36.63
CA VAL A 13 -3.24 -24.32 -35.52
C VAL A 13 -2.50 -25.18 -34.49
N LYS A 14 -1.68 -26.16 -34.91
CA LYS A 14 -0.90 -26.98 -33.98
C LYS A 14 0.09 -26.13 -33.16
N VAL A 15 0.82 -25.22 -33.82
CA VAL A 15 1.75 -24.29 -33.13
C VAL A 15 1.01 -23.42 -32.12
N LEU A 16 -0.13 -22.86 -32.52
CA LEU A 16 -0.96 -22.05 -31.64
C LEU A 16 -1.45 -22.85 -30.41
N LEU A 17 -1.90 -24.07 -30.61
CA LEU A 17 -2.32 -24.96 -29.50
C LEU A 17 -1.16 -25.28 -28.56
N ILE A 18 0.05 -25.51 -29.08
CA ILE A 18 1.24 -25.74 -28.25
C ILE A 18 1.57 -24.48 -27.43
N ILE A 19 1.50 -23.29 -28.03
CA ILE A 19 1.73 -22.02 -27.31
C ILE A 19 0.69 -21.83 -26.20
N ILE A 20 -0.58 -22.06 -26.49
CA ILE A 20 -1.66 -21.98 -25.50
C ILE A 20 -1.45 -22.97 -24.35
N ALA A 21 -1.09 -24.22 -24.68
CA ALA A 21 -0.82 -25.26 -23.67
C ALA A 21 0.40 -24.90 -22.80
N ALA A 22 1.46 -24.37 -23.39
CA ALA A 22 2.65 -23.92 -22.69
C ALA A 22 2.33 -22.72 -21.76
N ALA A 23 1.53 -21.77 -22.22
CA ALA A 23 1.07 -20.63 -21.43
C ALA A 23 0.18 -21.10 -20.26
N ALA A 24 -0.76 -22.00 -20.50
CA ALA A 24 -1.61 -22.58 -19.45
C ALA A 24 -0.79 -23.35 -18.39
N LEU A 25 0.19 -24.13 -18.84
CA LEU A 25 1.11 -24.84 -17.94
C LEU A 25 1.93 -23.86 -17.10
N TYR A 26 2.48 -22.79 -17.72
CA TYR A 26 3.21 -21.74 -17.01
C TYR A 26 2.34 -21.08 -15.94
N VAL A 27 1.12 -20.68 -16.29
CA VAL A 27 0.17 -20.09 -15.33
C VAL A 27 -0.14 -21.08 -14.20
N GLY A 28 -0.39 -22.35 -14.51
CA GLY A 28 -0.63 -23.39 -13.50
C GLY A 28 0.55 -23.57 -12.54
N ILE A 29 1.79 -23.58 -13.05
CA ILE A 29 3.01 -23.65 -12.23
C ILE A 29 3.12 -22.41 -11.34
N ARG A 30 2.80 -21.21 -11.85
CA ARG A 30 2.82 -19.96 -11.06
C ARG A 30 1.79 -19.99 -9.93
N ILE A 31 0.56 -20.42 -10.20
CA ILE A 31 -0.50 -20.58 -9.20
C ILE A 31 -0.05 -21.57 -8.11
N LEU A 32 0.44 -22.73 -8.51
CA LEU A 32 0.94 -23.74 -7.57
C LEU A 32 2.11 -23.21 -6.74
N SER A 33 3.04 -22.48 -7.34
CA SER A 33 4.16 -21.86 -6.65
C SER A 33 3.69 -20.84 -5.60
N VAL A 34 2.71 -20.00 -5.92
CA VAL A 34 2.11 -19.06 -4.96
C VAL A 34 1.45 -19.85 -3.83
N TYR A 35 0.61 -20.83 -4.14
CA TYR A 35 -0.07 -21.67 -3.15
C TYR A 35 0.90 -22.32 -2.16
N LEU A 36 1.96 -22.97 -2.67
CA LEU A 36 2.95 -23.64 -1.81
C LEU A 36 3.72 -22.66 -0.93
N ARG A 37 4.01 -21.45 -1.42
CA ARG A 37 4.76 -20.43 -0.67
C ARG A 37 3.91 -19.68 0.35
N THR A 38 2.60 -19.57 0.13
CA THR A 38 1.68 -18.88 1.03
C THR A 38 1.03 -19.79 2.04
N ARG A 39 1.23 -21.09 1.93
CA ARG A 39 0.61 -22.10 2.81
C ARG A 39 0.89 -21.82 4.28
N ASP A 40 2.15 -21.55 4.62
CA ASP A 40 2.57 -21.35 6.01
C ASP A 40 2.08 -19.98 6.53
N TYR A 41 2.02 -18.96 5.67
CA TYR A 41 1.40 -17.68 5.98
C TYR A 41 -0.08 -17.88 6.37
N TYR A 42 -0.87 -18.52 5.52
CA TYR A 42 -2.30 -18.71 5.80
C TYR A 42 -2.56 -19.65 6.99
N ALA A 43 -1.68 -20.63 7.22
CA ALA A 43 -1.78 -21.53 8.38
C ALA A 43 -1.52 -20.79 9.72
N ALA A 44 -0.71 -19.72 9.69
CA ALA A 44 -0.41 -18.87 10.86
C ALA A 44 -1.31 -17.64 10.96
N SER A 45 -2.28 -17.48 10.07
CA SER A 45 -3.10 -16.26 9.93
C SER A 45 -4.57 -16.54 10.19
N GLU A 46 -5.30 -15.49 10.52
CA GLU A 46 -6.76 -15.49 10.71
C GLU A 46 -7.41 -14.43 9.81
N LYS A 47 -8.65 -14.69 9.41
CA LYS A 47 -9.47 -13.73 8.66
C LYS A 47 -9.94 -12.63 9.61
N ALA A 48 -9.58 -11.38 9.34
CA ALA A 48 -9.99 -10.23 10.15
C ALA A 48 -11.34 -9.70 9.68
N PHE A 49 -11.43 -9.28 8.41
CA PHE A 49 -12.68 -8.78 7.82
C PHE A 49 -12.68 -8.99 6.30
N LEU A 50 -13.87 -8.99 5.73
CA LEU A 50 -14.08 -9.05 4.27
C LEU A 50 -13.97 -7.64 3.69
N TYR A 51 -13.20 -7.47 2.61
CA TYR A 51 -13.16 -6.18 1.92
C TYR A 51 -14.53 -5.82 1.33
N PRO A 52 -15.05 -4.61 1.59
CA PRO A 52 -16.30 -4.17 0.98
C PRO A 52 -16.14 -3.97 -0.52
N GLU A 53 -17.23 -4.06 -1.25
CA GLU A 53 -17.37 -3.72 -2.68
C GLU A 53 -16.30 -4.26 -3.66
N LEU A 54 -15.57 -5.33 -3.32
CA LEU A 54 -14.59 -5.94 -4.25
C LEU A 54 -15.21 -6.37 -5.59
N LYS A 55 -16.48 -6.83 -5.55
CA LYS A 55 -17.22 -7.24 -6.76
C LYS A 55 -17.68 -6.04 -7.59
N ASP A 56 -17.77 -4.90 -6.95
CA ASP A 56 -18.21 -3.65 -7.53
C ASP A 56 -17.05 -2.75 -7.95
N GLY A 57 -15.83 -3.29 -7.91
CA GLY A 57 -14.62 -2.67 -8.44
C GLY A 57 -13.75 -1.94 -7.41
N PHE A 58 -13.99 -2.12 -6.12
CA PHE A 58 -13.07 -1.58 -5.10
C PHE A 58 -11.70 -2.29 -5.16
N ILE A 59 -10.65 -1.50 -5.07
CA ILE A 59 -9.26 -1.95 -5.05
C ILE A 59 -8.65 -1.44 -3.75
N PRO A 60 -8.51 -2.31 -2.72
CA PRO A 60 -8.00 -1.93 -1.41
C PRO A 60 -6.53 -1.51 -1.48
N GLN A 61 -6.15 -0.46 -0.73
CA GLN A 61 -4.78 0.03 -0.67
C GLN A 61 -4.35 0.27 0.78
N GLY A 62 -4.98 1.20 1.47
CA GLY A 62 -4.60 1.67 2.79
C GLY A 62 -5.43 1.10 3.93
N ILE A 63 -4.81 0.96 5.11
CA ILE A 63 -5.45 0.57 6.37
C ILE A 63 -4.84 1.35 7.54
N GLU A 64 -5.70 1.84 8.42
CA GLU A 64 -5.31 2.43 9.69
C GLU A 64 -6.30 2.03 10.79
N TYR A 65 -5.83 1.97 12.02
CA TYR A 65 -6.66 1.68 13.19
C TYR A 65 -6.90 2.92 14.05
N ASP A 66 -8.17 3.27 14.22
CA ASP A 66 -8.59 4.33 15.15
C ASP A 66 -8.98 3.75 16.51
N SER A 67 -8.12 3.94 17.50
CA SER A 67 -8.37 3.49 18.88
C SER A 67 -9.58 4.18 19.52
N GLY A 68 -9.90 5.41 19.11
CA GLY A 68 -11.03 6.18 19.63
C GLY A 68 -12.40 5.61 19.27
N SER A 69 -12.51 4.95 18.11
CA SER A 69 -13.75 4.32 17.65
C SER A 69 -13.72 2.79 17.65
N ASP A 70 -12.58 2.17 17.95
CA ASP A 70 -12.28 0.73 17.80
C ASP A 70 -12.61 0.20 16.39
N CYS A 71 -12.16 0.94 15.38
CA CYS A 71 -12.44 0.63 13.99
C CYS A 71 -11.18 0.69 13.11
N PHE A 72 -11.20 -0.09 12.02
CA PHE A 72 -10.28 0.09 10.92
C PHE A 72 -10.86 1.07 9.91
N PHE A 73 -10.05 2.01 9.47
CA PHE A 73 -10.30 2.85 8.31
C PHE A 73 -9.52 2.27 7.14
N ILE A 74 -10.18 2.05 6.03
CA ILE A 74 -9.55 1.54 4.83
C ILE A 74 -9.85 2.45 3.65
N CYS A 75 -8.86 2.65 2.80
CA CYS A 75 -9.02 3.42 1.57
C CYS A 75 -8.54 2.62 0.36
N GLY A 76 -8.83 3.15 -0.80
CA GLY A 76 -8.43 2.58 -2.07
C GLY A 76 -9.11 3.33 -3.22
N TYR A 77 -9.19 2.72 -4.36
CA TYR A 77 -9.82 3.32 -5.53
C TYR A 77 -10.79 2.37 -6.22
N MET A 78 -11.60 2.90 -7.13
CA MET A 78 -12.55 2.10 -7.91
C MET A 78 -11.97 1.78 -9.29
N SER A 79 -12.15 0.57 -9.78
CA SER A 79 -11.66 0.13 -11.10
C SER A 79 -12.30 0.91 -12.27
N GLY A 80 -13.44 1.55 -12.08
CA GLY A 80 -14.10 2.42 -13.06
C GLY A 80 -13.71 3.88 -12.89
N LYS A 81 -13.31 4.56 -13.97
CA LYS A 81 -12.86 5.97 -13.94
C LYS A 81 -13.94 6.97 -13.47
N ASP A 82 -15.21 6.58 -13.52
CA ASP A 82 -16.34 7.46 -13.19
C ASP A 82 -16.81 7.33 -11.74
N ARG A 83 -16.29 6.36 -11.00
CA ARG A 83 -16.64 6.15 -9.59
C ARG A 83 -15.70 6.90 -8.65
N PRO A 84 -16.23 7.53 -7.59
CA PRO A 84 -15.39 8.18 -6.57
C PRO A 84 -14.58 7.15 -5.78
N SER A 85 -13.40 7.53 -5.34
CA SER A 85 -12.61 6.72 -4.42
C SER A 85 -13.23 6.75 -3.02
N PRO A 86 -13.39 5.61 -2.35
CA PRO A 86 -14.06 5.52 -1.07
C PRO A 86 -13.10 5.53 0.13
N ILE A 87 -13.66 5.86 1.31
CA ILE A 87 -13.16 5.46 2.62
C ILE A 87 -14.23 4.56 3.25
N TYR A 88 -13.84 3.39 3.75
CA TYR A 88 -14.69 2.50 4.54
C TYR A 88 -14.21 2.43 5.97
N VAL A 89 -15.15 2.30 6.89
CA VAL A 89 -14.88 2.09 8.31
C VAL A 89 -15.43 0.72 8.70
N ILE A 90 -14.58 -0.13 9.27
CA ILE A 90 -14.87 -1.51 9.62
C ILE A 90 -14.79 -1.67 11.14
N ASN A 91 -15.82 -2.20 11.78
CA ASN A 91 -15.78 -2.53 13.19
C ASN A 91 -14.74 -3.63 13.45
N ARG A 92 -13.81 -3.37 14.36
CA ARG A 92 -12.79 -4.35 14.72
C ARG A 92 -13.36 -5.61 15.35
N SER A 93 -14.42 -5.46 16.17
CA SER A 93 -14.99 -6.53 16.97
C SER A 93 -15.57 -7.69 16.16
N ASP A 94 -16.19 -7.39 15.00
CA ASP A 94 -16.91 -8.37 14.16
C ASP A 94 -16.63 -8.29 12.68
N GLY A 95 -15.79 -7.33 12.23
CA GLY A 95 -15.44 -7.13 10.84
C GLY A 95 -16.58 -6.56 9.97
N SER A 96 -17.66 -6.07 10.58
CA SER A 96 -18.79 -5.50 9.86
C SER A 96 -18.50 -4.07 9.37
N LEU A 97 -19.09 -3.69 8.23
CA LEU A 97 -19.03 -2.32 7.71
C LEU A 97 -19.84 -1.39 8.61
N ARG A 98 -19.19 -0.38 9.20
CA ARG A 98 -19.78 0.63 10.06
C ARG A 98 -20.17 1.90 9.30
N ALA A 99 -19.29 2.36 8.42
CA ALA A 99 -19.51 3.56 7.61
C ALA A 99 -18.83 3.44 6.26
N SER A 100 -19.37 4.15 5.27
CA SER A 100 -18.74 4.32 3.96
C SER A 100 -18.97 5.73 3.44
N ALA A 101 -17.94 6.32 2.82
CA ALA A 101 -18.02 7.63 2.22
C ALA A 101 -17.23 7.69 0.93
N SER A 102 -17.80 8.32 -0.07
CA SER A 102 -17.09 8.75 -1.29
C SER A 102 -16.35 10.05 -1.04
N MET A 103 -15.11 10.15 -1.48
CA MET A 103 -14.28 11.33 -1.25
C MET A 103 -14.58 12.49 -2.21
N LEU A 104 -14.72 13.70 -1.65
CA LEU A 104 -14.69 14.96 -2.38
C LEU A 104 -13.39 15.72 -2.05
N LYS A 105 -12.85 16.38 -3.05
CA LYS A 105 -11.76 17.36 -2.85
C LYS A 105 -12.25 18.58 -2.05
N ALA A 106 -11.33 19.42 -1.59
CA ALA A 106 -11.69 20.63 -0.84
C ALA A 106 -12.58 21.62 -1.62
N ASP A 107 -12.45 21.64 -2.96
CA ASP A 107 -13.28 22.46 -3.86
C ASP A 107 -14.69 21.86 -4.10
N GLY A 108 -14.96 20.66 -3.56
CA GLY A 108 -16.23 19.95 -3.73
C GLY A 108 -16.29 19.07 -4.98
N SER A 109 -15.27 19.05 -5.81
CA SER A 109 -15.19 18.10 -6.93
C SER A 109 -14.95 16.67 -6.42
N VAL A 110 -15.45 15.68 -7.17
CA VAL A 110 -15.31 14.27 -6.80
C VAL A 110 -13.86 13.81 -6.97
N PHE A 111 -13.29 13.20 -5.93
CA PHE A 111 -11.99 12.55 -6.04
C PHE A 111 -12.15 11.15 -6.66
N ARG A 112 -11.48 10.93 -7.77
CA ARG A 112 -11.44 9.66 -8.53
C ARG A 112 -10.02 9.17 -8.73
N GLY A 113 -9.12 9.59 -7.84
CA GLY A 113 -7.70 9.27 -7.89
C GLY A 113 -7.37 7.95 -7.18
N HIS A 114 -6.15 7.56 -7.35
CA HIS A 114 -5.54 6.48 -6.58
C HIS A 114 -5.27 6.99 -5.15
N SER A 115 -5.93 6.39 -4.14
CA SER A 115 -5.66 6.63 -2.73
C SER A 115 -4.83 5.47 -2.19
N GLY A 116 -3.51 5.69 -2.11
CA GLY A 116 -2.53 4.63 -1.87
C GLY A 116 -2.31 4.29 -0.40
N GLY A 117 -2.69 5.14 0.53
CA GLY A 117 -2.54 4.92 1.97
C GLY A 117 -3.42 5.83 2.80
N ILE A 118 -3.61 5.50 4.08
CA ILE A 118 -4.45 6.23 5.02
C ILE A 118 -3.81 6.23 6.40
N ALA A 119 -3.81 7.38 7.09
CA ALA A 119 -3.37 7.52 8.46
C ALA A 119 -4.33 8.38 9.27
N ILE A 120 -4.33 8.22 10.60
CA ILE A 120 -5.20 8.97 11.52
C ILE A 120 -4.36 9.61 12.62
N TRP A 121 -4.61 10.89 12.86
CA TRP A 121 -4.02 11.59 13.98
C TRP A 121 -4.93 12.73 14.45
N ASP A 122 -5.17 12.83 15.75
CA ASP A 122 -5.90 13.91 16.42
C ASP A 122 -7.22 14.33 15.74
N GLY A 123 -8.06 13.34 15.39
CA GLY A 123 -9.34 13.57 14.72
C GLY A 123 -9.25 13.90 13.23
N LEU A 124 -8.08 13.82 12.63
CA LEU A 124 -7.84 14.01 11.21
C LEU A 124 -7.52 12.68 10.53
N VAL A 125 -8.00 12.51 9.31
CA VAL A 125 -7.73 11.37 8.43
C VAL A 125 -6.95 11.87 7.23
N TYR A 126 -5.73 11.36 7.06
CA TYR A 126 -4.84 11.68 5.94
C TYR A 126 -4.93 10.59 4.89
N VAL A 127 -5.17 10.96 3.64
CA VAL A 127 -5.24 10.01 2.52
C VAL A 127 -4.21 10.39 1.46
N ALA A 128 -3.33 9.46 1.13
CA ALA A 128 -2.31 9.64 0.11
C ALA A 128 -2.93 9.66 -1.30
N GLY A 129 -2.97 10.82 -1.93
CA GLY A 129 -3.59 11.03 -3.26
C GLY A 129 -2.59 10.97 -4.40
N THR A 130 -1.71 10.00 -4.40
CA THR A 130 -0.59 9.67 -5.31
C THR A 130 0.09 10.88 -5.99
N TYR A 131 -0.60 11.60 -6.85
CA TYR A 131 -0.02 12.71 -7.61
C TYR A 131 -0.39 14.10 -7.06
N ASP A 132 -1.37 14.19 -6.18
CA ASP A 132 -1.89 15.46 -5.69
C ASP A 132 -1.22 15.91 -4.39
N GLY A 133 -0.88 14.98 -3.50
CA GLY A 133 -0.42 15.18 -2.13
C GLY A 133 -1.33 14.45 -1.15
N LEU A 134 -1.52 14.98 0.06
CA LEU A 134 -2.39 14.39 1.06
C LEU A 134 -3.72 15.12 1.13
N TYR A 135 -4.82 14.42 0.94
CA TYR A 135 -6.15 14.90 1.27
C TYR A 135 -6.41 14.67 2.74
N VAL A 136 -6.89 15.69 3.43
CA VAL A 136 -7.15 15.64 4.88
C VAL A 136 -8.64 15.77 5.13
N PHE A 137 -9.21 14.82 5.90
CA PHE A 137 -10.64 14.76 6.22
C PHE A 137 -10.84 14.81 7.73
N SER A 138 -12.06 15.19 8.16
CA SER A 138 -12.50 15.02 9.53
C SER A 138 -12.80 13.55 9.80
N ARG A 139 -12.19 12.97 10.85
CA ARG A 139 -12.49 11.59 11.29
C ARG A 139 -13.97 11.44 11.66
N ASP A 140 -14.53 12.41 12.35
CA ASP A 140 -15.91 12.37 12.81
C ASP A 140 -16.90 12.42 11.64
N ASP A 141 -16.59 13.20 10.58
CA ASP A 141 -17.42 13.24 9.37
C ASP A 141 -17.36 11.88 8.63
N VAL A 142 -16.20 11.23 8.59
CA VAL A 142 -16.08 9.88 8.03
C VAL A 142 -16.87 8.86 8.85
N LEU A 143 -16.77 8.89 10.18
CA LEU A 143 -17.52 8.01 11.09
C LEU A 143 -19.04 8.21 11.02
N ALA A 144 -19.48 9.45 10.79
CA ALA A 144 -20.89 9.81 10.65
C ALA A 144 -21.48 9.43 9.27
N SER A 145 -20.64 9.07 8.32
CA SER A 145 -21.04 8.77 6.95
C SER A 145 -21.89 7.48 6.88
N ARG A 146 -22.72 7.42 5.84
CA ARG A 146 -23.57 6.27 5.53
C ARG A 146 -23.36 5.89 4.06
N ASP A 147 -23.81 4.72 3.70
CA ASP A 147 -23.77 4.28 2.31
C ASP A 147 -24.33 5.34 1.35
N GLY A 148 -23.58 5.61 0.27
CA GLY A 148 -23.88 6.68 -0.69
C GLY A 148 -23.55 8.10 -0.25
N SER A 149 -22.99 8.31 0.97
CA SER A 149 -22.56 9.62 1.47
C SER A 149 -21.29 10.10 0.79
N PHE A 150 -21.09 11.43 0.83
CA PHE A 150 -19.84 12.07 0.46
C PHE A 150 -19.19 12.72 1.68
N VAL A 151 -17.88 12.60 1.78
CA VAL A 151 -17.07 13.35 2.75
C VAL A 151 -16.17 14.32 2.00
N ARG A 152 -16.16 15.59 2.43
CA ARG A 152 -15.33 16.63 1.81
C ARG A 152 -14.02 16.78 2.55
N ALA A 153 -12.91 16.82 1.80
CA ALA A 153 -11.61 17.14 2.37
C ALA A 153 -11.61 18.54 2.99
N LEU A 154 -11.04 18.68 4.17
CA LEU A 154 -10.75 19.94 4.83
C LEU A 154 -9.72 20.74 4.04
N GLY A 155 -8.80 20.04 3.38
CA GLY A 155 -7.76 20.62 2.55
C GLY A 155 -6.94 19.59 1.81
N LEU A 156 -6.01 20.09 0.99
CA LEU A 156 -4.97 19.34 0.32
C LEU A 156 -3.62 19.85 0.81
N PHE A 157 -2.81 18.96 1.37
CA PHE A 157 -1.43 19.24 1.75
C PHE A 157 -0.50 18.85 0.60
N PRO A 158 0.18 19.81 -0.05
CA PRO A 158 1.10 19.53 -1.14
C PRO A 158 2.41 18.95 -0.61
N LEU A 159 2.97 17.97 -1.29
CA LEU A 159 4.25 17.37 -0.95
C LEU A 159 5.34 17.96 -1.86
N THR A 160 6.15 18.84 -1.30
CA THR A 160 7.27 19.49 -2.02
C THR A 160 8.48 19.62 -1.11
N VAL A 161 9.67 19.41 -1.66
CA VAL A 161 10.95 19.60 -0.98
C VAL A 161 11.91 20.30 -1.93
N GLY A 162 12.46 21.46 -1.53
CA GLY A 162 13.36 22.22 -2.39
C GLY A 162 12.74 22.65 -3.72
N GLY A 163 11.41 22.78 -3.79
CA GLY A 163 10.68 23.08 -5.04
C GLY A 163 10.39 21.88 -5.91
N GLU A 164 10.81 20.67 -5.53
CA GLU A 164 10.54 19.41 -6.21
C GLU A 164 9.29 18.75 -5.63
N LYS A 165 8.38 18.30 -6.51
CA LYS A 165 7.15 17.61 -6.12
C LYS A 165 7.42 16.12 -5.86
N ILE A 166 6.88 15.62 -4.74
CA ILE A 166 6.96 14.23 -4.32
C ILE A 166 5.60 13.56 -4.52
N THR A 167 5.60 12.31 -4.99
CA THR A 167 4.38 11.49 -5.05
C THR A 167 4.10 10.87 -3.68
N SER A 168 2.82 10.60 -3.39
CA SER A 168 2.40 9.94 -2.15
C SER A 168 1.74 8.60 -2.46
N SER A 169 2.38 7.51 -2.10
CA SER A 169 1.84 6.16 -2.31
C SER A 169 1.36 5.52 -1.03
N PHE A 170 1.90 5.95 0.10
CA PHE A 170 1.46 5.55 1.43
C PHE A 170 1.68 6.70 2.42
N VAL A 171 1.00 6.63 3.56
CA VAL A 171 1.12 7.59 4.65
C VAL A 171 0.94 6.89 5.98
N GLU A 172 1.78 7.21 6.97
CA GLU A 172 1.76 6.63 8.31
C GLU A 172 1.93 7.70 9.37
N ALA A 173 1.15 7.62 10.44
CA ALA A 173 1.22 8.55 11.58
C ALA A 173 1.69 7.82 12.84
N HIS A 174 2.85 8.23 13.37
CA HIS A 174 3.44 7.61 14.57
C HIS A 174 4.16 8.66 15.40
N ASP A 175 4.09 8.58 16.72
CA ASP A 175 4.87 9.41 17.68
C ASP A 175 4.91 10.92 17.34
N GLY A 176 3.80 11.48 16.85
CA GLY A 176 3.74 12.88 16.43
C GLY A 176 4.47 13.19 15.11
N ILE A 177 4.73 12.18 14.32
CA ILE A 177 5.36 12.24 13.00
C ILE A 177 4.38 11.70 11.95
N LEU A 178 4.29 12.38 10.81
CA LEU A 178 3.64 11.88 9.60
C LEU A 178 4.71 11.51 8.58
N THR A 179 4.81 10.23 8.27
CA THR A 179 5.71 9.72 7.24
C THR A 179 4.95 9.48 5.95
N VAL A 180 5.40 10.08 4.84
CA VAL A 180 4.75 9.96 3.53
C VAL A 180 5.77 9.47 2.51
N GLY A 181 5.50 8.37 1.84
CA GLY A 181 6.47 7.73 0.95
C GLY A 181 6.00 7.56 -0.48
N GLU A 182 6.99 7.41 -1.34
CA GLU A 182 6.83 7.19 -2.77
C GLU A 182 6.77 5.70 -3.10
N PHE A 183 6.03 5.38 -4.16
CA PHE A 183 6.17 4.12 -4.87
C PHE A 183 7.05 4.32 -6.11
N ARG A 184 8.07 3.48 -6.23
CA ARG A 184 8.89 3.46 -7.45
C ARG A 184 8.86 2.08 -8.08
N MET A 185 8.53 2.04 -9.38
CA MET A 185 8.62 0.85 -10.20
C MET A 185 9.44 1.16 -11.46
N PRO A 186 10.50 0.38 -11.76
CA PRO A 186 11.32 0.60 -12.95
C PRO A 186 10.47 0.72 -14.22
N VAL A 187 10.79 1.72 -15.06
CA VAL A 187 10.16 2.00 -16.35
C VAL A 187 8.73 2.56 -16.27
N ILE A 188 7.94 2.17 -15.27
CA ILE A 188 6.51 2.52 -15.18
C ILE A 188 6.27 3.72 -14.25
N ALA A 189 6.92 3.72 -13.07
CA ALA A 189 6.81 4.78 -12.07
C ALA A 189 8.22 5.14 -11.59
N GLU A 190 8.94 5.93 -12.38
CA GLU A 190 10.28 6.39 -12.04
C GLU A 190 10.21 7.65 -11.19
N THR A 191 11.12 7.77 -10.23
CA THR A 191 11.33 8.93 -9.39
C THR A 191 12.44 9.82 -9.91
N GLY A 192 12.52 11.06 -9.45
CA GLY A 192 13.61 11.98 -9.78
C GLY A 192 14.99 11.43 -9.40
N LYS A 193 16.04 11.83 -10.12
CA LYS A 193 17.42 11.40 -9.79
C LYS A 193 17.89 11.91 -8.44
N SER A 194 17.35 13.03 -7.98
CA SER A 194 17.54 13.62 -6.66
C SER A 194 17.04 12.76 -5.51
N HIS A 195 16.12 11.80 -5.79
CA HIS A 195 15.61 10.83 -4.82
C HIS A 195 16.49 9.55 -4.73
N HIS A 196 17.61 9.52 -5.46
CA HIS A 196 18.45 8.34 -5.54
C HIS A 196 19.62 8.45 -4.57
N PHE A 197 19.67 7.58 -3.56
CA PHE A 197 20.69 7.56 -2.51
C PHE A 197 21.40 6.20 -2.47
N ARG A 198 22.70 6.25 -2.28
CA ARG A 198 23.51 5.06 -2.05
C ARG A 198 23.70 4.86 -0.56
N GLY A 199 23.06 3.82 -0.03
CA GLY A 199 23.18 3.46 1.37
C GLY A 199 24.51 2.81 1.75
N PRO A 200 24.73 2.55 3.05
CA PRO A 200 25.95 1.90 3.57
C PRO A 200 26.23 0.53 2.95
N SER A 201 25.22 -0.23 2.56
CA SER A 201 25.39 -1.51 1.83
C SER A 201 25.99 -1.37 0.42
N GLY A 202 26.16 -0.14 -0.07
CA GLY A 202 26.60 0.17 -1.43
C GLY A 202 25.48 0.05 -2.49
N LYS A 203 24.28 -0.37 -2.13
CA LYS A 203 23.13 -0.41 -3.04
C LYS A 203 22.51 0.96 -3.22
N MET A 204 22.00 1.22 -4.42
CA MET A 204 21.26 2.44 -4.74
C MET A 204 19.78 2.22 -4.49
N GLN A 205 19.20 2.97 -3.57
CA GLN A 205 17.77 3.12 -3.41
C GLN A 205 17.28 4.33 -4.22
N LYS A 206 16.04 4.30 -4.68
CA LYS A 206 15.57 5.24 -5.70
C LYS A 206 14.17 5.78 -5.39
N ALA A 207 13.80 5.79 -4.14
CA ALA A 207 12.57 6.39 -3.64
C ALA A 207 12.83 6.96 -2.24
N VAL A 208 12.02 7.92 -1.84
CA VAL A 208 12.12 8.56 -0.53
C VAL A 208 10.79 8.52 0.21
N ALA A 209 10.87 8.57 1.55
CA ALA A 209 9.73 8.89 2.39
C ALA A 209 10.09 10.11 3.25
N LEU A 210 9.18 11.08 3.35
CA LEU A 210 9.38 12.35 4.05
C LEU A 210 8.73 12.30 5.42
N ASN A 211 9.39 12.88 6.42
CA ASN A 211 8.91 12.96 7.79
C ASN A 211 8.53 14.39 8.14
N TYR A 212 7.26 14.60 8.46
CA TYR A 212 6.68 15.87 8.91
C TYR A 212 6.32 15.80 10.38
N LYS A 213 6.40 16.92 11.11
CA LYS A 213 5.85 17.00 12.46
C LYS A 213 4.33 17.12 12.40
N LEU A 214 3.65 16.37 13.24
CA LEU A 214 2.24 16.51 13.51
C LEU A 214 2.05 17.43 14.70
N ASP A 215 1.28 18.51 14.54
CA ASP A 215 0.97 19.49 15.58
C ASP A 215 -0.33 20.22 15.23
N ALA A 216 -1.30 20.20 16.12
CA ALA A 216 -2.62 20.80 15.94
C ALA A 216 -2.58 22.33 15.71
N SER A 217 -1.46 23.01 15.99
CA SER A 217 -1.27 24.42 15.71
C SER A 217 -1.06 24.74 14.21
N TYR A 218 -0.69 23.74 13.40
CA TYR A 218 -0.53 23.91 11.96
C TYR A 218 -1.84 23.71 11.21
N PRO A 219 -2.02 24.37 10.07
CA PRO A 219 -3.11 24.02 9.15
C PRO A 219 -3.06 22.53 8.78
N LEU A 220 -4.20 21.85 8.82
CA LEU A 220 -4.32 20.43 8.57
C LEU A 220 -3.48 19.54 9.52
N GLY A 221 -3.00 20.07 10.64
CA GLY A 221 -2.22 19.35 11.64
C GLY A 221 -0.80 18.97 11.23
N ILE A 222 -0.28 19.45 10.11
CA ILE A 222 1.02 19.06 9.54
C ILE A 222 1.94 20.29 9.47
N SER A 223 3.20 20.13 9.90
CA SER A 223 4.22 21.17 9.68
C SER A 223 4.41 21.42 8.17
N PRO A 224 4.60 22.70 7.74
CA PRO A 224 4.71 23.02 6.31
C PRO A 224 5.92 22.39 5.62
N GLU A 225 6.99 22.13 6.39
CA GLU A 225 8.24 21.57 5.88
C GLU A 225 8.56 20.25 6.60
N PRO A 226 9.05 19.24 5.87
CA PRO A 226 9.58 18.04 6.48
C PRO A 226 10.90 18.32 7.21
N PHE A 227 11.27 17.49 8.18
CA PHE A 227 12.51 17.66 8.95
C PHE A 227 13.57 16.59 8.61
N SER A 228 13.19 15.49 7.99
CA SER A 228 14.07 14.41 7.54
C SER A 228 13.41 13.58 6.44
N ALA A 229 14.18 12.68 5.85
CA ALA A 229 13.69 11.70 4.90
C ALA A 229 14.31 10.33 5.14
N TYR A 230 13.64 9.29 4.66
CA TYR A 230 14.21 7.95 4.47
C TYR A 230 14.47 7.70 3.00
N SER A 231 15.59 7.07 2.67
CA SER A 231 15.78 6.39 1.39
C SER A 231 15.22 4.98 1.53
N ILE A 232 14.20 4.64 0.74
CA ILE A 232 13.37 3.45 0.92
C ILE A 232 13.56 2.44 -0.21
N PRO A 233 13.24 1.15 0.01
CA PRO A 233 13.28 0.14 -1.03
C PRO A 233 12.33 0.45 -2.19
N THR A 234 12.69 -0.02 -3.37
CA THR A 234 11.84 0.00 -4.56
C THR A 234 10.59 -0.85 -4.30
N LEU A 235 9.44 -0.43 -4.83
CA LEU A 235 8.12 -1.09 -4.69
C LEU A 235 7.51 -1.01 -3.28
N ALA A 236 7.93 -0.04 -2.47
CA ALA A 236 7.32 0.21 -1.17
C ALA A 236 5.84 0.60 -1.33
N GLN A 237 4.96 -0.05 -0.57
CA GLN A 237 3.50 0.14 -0.60
C GLN A 237 2.95 0.62 0.74
N GLY A 238 3.73 0.52 1.81
CA GLY A 238 3.37 0.98 3.15
C GLY A 238 4.57 0.94 4.08
N MET A 239 4.50 1.73 5.14
CA MET A 239 5.42 1.71 6.27
C MET A 239 4.63 1.60 7.56
N PHE A 240 5.24 1.00 8.58
CA PHE A 240 4.70 0.95 9.93
C PHE A 240 5.84 1.05 10.93
N PHE A 241 5.60 1.71 12.06
CA PHE A 241 6.60 1.90 13.11
C PHE A 241 6.14 1.22 14.40
N GLU A 242 6.98 0.35 14.95
CA GLU A 242 6.71 -0.35 16.20
C GLU A 242 7.95 -0.33 17.11
N GLY A 243 7.94 0.56 18.09
CA GLY A 243 9.09 0.79 18.96
C GLY A 243 10.31 1.24 18.16
N ASP A 244 11.36 0.42 18.17
CA ASP A 244 12.62 0.66 17.42
C ASP A 244 12.61 0.03 16.02
N LYS A 245 11.51 -0.58 15.60
CA LYS A 245 11.40 -1.26 14.30
C LYS A 245 10.66 -0.42 13.28
N ILE A 246 11.14 -0.45 12.06
CA ILE A 246 10.49 0.12 10.88
C ILE A 246 10.19 -1.00 9.91
N LEU A 247 8.92 -1.21 9.62
CA LEU A 247 8.44 -2.21 8.68
C LEU A 247 8.09 -1.53 7.36
N VAL A 248 8.55 -2.09 6.24
CA VAL A 248 8.22 -1.59 4.90
C VAL A 248 7.65 -2.73 4.08
N SER A 249 6.38 -2.63 3.70
CA SER A 249 5.78 -3.56 2.74
C SER A 249 6.23 -3.20 1.32
N ALA A 250 6.56 -4.21 0.54
CA ALA A 250 6.97 -4.06 -0.86
C ALA A 250 6.32 -5.13 -1.72
N SER A 251 5.64 -4.72 -2.79
CA SER A 251 4.93 -5.62 -3.67
C SER A 251 4.96 -5.21 -5.13
N ILE A 252 4.81 -6.19 -6.02
CA ILE A 252 4.60 -5.97 -7.45
C ILE A 252 3.88 -7.16 -8.07
N ALA A 253 2.72 -6.90 -8.69
CA ALA A 253 1.96 -7.87 -9.49
C ALA A 253 1.83 -9.23 -8.78
N PHE A 254 1.96 -10.34 -9.50
CA PHE A 254 1.81 -11.70 -8.99
C PHE A 254 3.08 -12.29 -8.34
N PHE A 255 4.07 -11.46 -8.01
CA PHE A 255 5.23 -11.90 -7.23
C PHE A 255 4.89 -11.88 -5.75
N MET A 256 5.59 -12.73 -4.97
CA MET A 256 5.44 -12.72 -3.51
C MET A 256 5.86 -11.35 -2.96
N SER A 257 5.01 -10.79 -2.14
CA SER A 257 5.28 -9.55 -1.44
C SER A 257 6.27 -9.77 -0.29
N LYS A 258 6.87 -8.71 0.18
CA LYS A 258 7.82 -8.73 1.28
C LYS A 258 7.50 -7.65 2.28
N ILE A 259 7.77 -7.93 3.56
CA ILE A 259 7.96 -6.89 4.56
C ILE A 259 9.44 -6.90 4.94
N HIS A 260 10.08 -5.77 4.76
CA HIS A 260 11.45 -5.51 5.21
C HIS A 260 11.38 -4.89 6.61
N VAL A 261 12.08 -5.48 7.57
CA VAL A 261 12.13 -5.01 8.95
C VAL A 261 13.51 -4.39 9.20
N TYR A 262 13.53 -3.13 9.57
CA TYR A 262 14.73 -2.36 9.89
C TYR A 262 14.75 -1.98 11.36
N GLU A 263 15.94 -1.81 11.92
CA GLU A 263 16.13 -1.28 13.25
C GLU A 263 16.49 0.21 13.18
N SER A 264 15.66 1.07 13.77
CA SER A 264 15.79 2.52 13.66
C SER A 264 17.12 3.05 14.24
N SER A 265 17.63 2.42 15.31
CA SER A 265 18.92 2.74 15.92
C SER A 265 20.14 2.41 15.05
N SER A 266 19.94 1.60 14.00
CA SER A 266 21.02 1.21 13.06
C SER A 266 21.02 2.04 11.77
N LEU A 267 20.14 3.04 11.65
CA LEU A 267 20.06 3.86 10.45
C LEU A 267 21.20 4.87 10.37
N GLU A 268 21.83 4.94 9.21
CA GLU A 268 22.87 5.91 8.90
C GLU A 268 22.39 6.96 7.90
N VAL A 269 22.89 8.18 8.01
CA VAL A 269 22.66 9.22 7.02
C VAL A 269 23.43 8.89 5.75
N CYS A 270 22.71 8.76 4.63
CA CYS A 270 23.30 8.43 3.32
C CYS A 270 23.34 9.62 2.33
N GLY A 271 22.88 10.79 2.75
CA GLY A 271 22.90 12.00 1.93
C GLY A 271 21.96 13.07 2.43
N THR A 272 21.69 14.04 1.55
CA THR A 272 20.73 15.12 1.82
C THR A 272 19.76 15.28 0.66
N PHE A 273 18.49 15.54 0.95
CA PHE A 273 17.44 15.83 -0.04
C PHE A 273 16.79 17.19 0.29
N GLY A 274 16.94 18.16 -0.60
CA GLY A 274 16.47 19.53 -0.33
C GLY A 274 17.03 20.15 0.96
N GLY A 275 18.24 19.74 1.37
CA GLY A 275 18.85 20.16 2.65
C GLY A 275 18.51 19.31 3.87
N LEU A 276 17.58 18.36 3.74
CA LEU A 276 17.17 17.44 4.81
C LEU A 276 18.11 16.24 4.91
N PRO A 277 18.43 15.73 6.11
CA PRO A 277 19.15 14.47 6.25
C PRO A 277 18.31 13.30 5.73
N VAL A 278 18.92 12.40 4.97
CA VAL A 278 18.30 11.19 4.43
C VAL A 278 18.91 9.98 5.13
N TYR A 279 18.08 9.20 5.84
CA TYR A 279 18.47 7.97 6.52
C TYR A 279 18.22 6.77 5.60
N SER A 280 19.15 5.81 5.57
CA SER A 280 19.07 4.67 4.66
C SER A 280 18.32 3.49 5.26
N LEU A 281 17.22 3.08 4.62
CA LEU A 281 16.55 1.80 4.88
C LEU A 281 17.06 0.74 3.89
N ASP A 282 18.34 0.40 3.97
CA ASP A 282 18.96 -0.60 3.11
C ASP A 282 19.35 -1.88 3.87
N SER A 283 19.97 -2.82 3.17
CA SER A 283 20.30 -4.13 3.74
C SER A 283 21.37 -4.08 4.87
N SER A 284 21.96 -2.92 5.18
CA SER A 284 22.86 -2.78 6.33
C SER A 284 22.11 -2.66 7.65
N ALA A 285 20.92 -2.05 7.63
CA ALA A 285 20.02 -1.90 8.77
C ALA A 285 18.88 -2.94 8.79
N GLU A 286 18.76 -3.77 7.74
CA GLU A 286 17.72 -4.78 7.61
C GLU A 286 18.00 -5.96 8.55
N ARG A 287 17.06 -6.29 9.39
CA ARG A 287 17.13 -7.41 10.35
C ARG A 287 16.44 -8.65 9.85
N GLU A 288 15.32 -8.47 9.18
CA GLU A 288 14.46 -9.56 8.72
C GLU A 288 13.74 -9.20 7.43
N VAL A 289 13.40 -10.22 6.65
CA VAL A 289 12.51 -10.11 5.49
C VAL A 289 11.43 -11.18 5.57
N MET A 290 10.20 -10.76 5.77
CA MET A 290 9.05 -11.65 5.78
C MET A 290 8.45 -11.76 4.38
N THR A 291 7.93 -12.94 4.03
CA THR A 291 7.28 -13.19 2.74
C THR A 291 5.77 -13.25 2.92
N LEU A 292 5.04 -12.45 2.16
CA LEU A 292 3.59 -12.34 2.15
C LEU A 292 3.00 -12.81 0.80
N PRO A 293 1.67 -13.06 0.75
CA PRO A 293 0.98 -13.24 -0.52
C PRO A 293 1.21 -12.08 -1.48
N PRO A 294 1.04 -12.30 -2.81
CA PRO A 294 1.18 -11.25 -3.81
C PRO A 294 0.27 -10.04 -3.55
N MET A 295 0.71 -8.86 -4.00
CA MET A 295 -0.07 -7.61 -3.96
C MET A 295 -0.45 -7.17 -2.55
N ALA A 296 0.46 -7.36 -1.59
CA ALA A 296 0.34 -6.73 -0.27
C ALA A 296 0.56 -5.22 -0.42
N GLU A 297 -0.26 -4.48 0.25
CA GLU A 297 -0.29 -3.01 0.27
C GLU A 297 0.12 -2.50 1.65
N GLU A 298 -0.60 -1.57 2.23
CA GLU A 298 -0.33 -1.03 3.56
C GLU A 298 -0.51 -2.08 4.66
N ILE A 299 0.25 -1.94 5.75
CA ILE A 299 0.30 -2.84 6.88
C ILE A 299 0.18 -2.06 8.18
N ILE A 300 -0.44 -2.66 9.19
CA ILE A 300 -0.41 -2.18 10.58
C ILE A 300 -0.14 -3.34 11.54
N VAL A 301 0.42 -3.04 12.70
CA VAL A 301 0.52 -3.99 13.83
C VAL A 301 -0.37 -3.50 14.97
N LEU A 302 -1.25 -4.37 15.45
CA LEU A 302 -2.18 -4.09 16.52
C LEU A 302 -2.33 -5.32 17.43
N ASP A 303 -2.08 -5.16 18.73
CA ASP A 303 -2.20 -6.23 19.73
C ASP A 303 -1.43 -7.50 19.35
N ASN A 304 -0.19 -7.37 18.89
CA ASN A 304 0.64 -8.46 18.38
C ASN A 304 0.07 -9.17 17.13
N TRP A 305 -0.77 -8.50 16.36
CA TRP A 305 -1.23 -8.97 15.07
C TRP A 305 -0.81 -8.02 13.96
N LEU A 306 -0.13 -8.55 12.96
CA LEU A 306 0.14 -7.89 11.71
C LEU A 306 -1.08 -8.02 10.79
N TYR A 307 -1.72 -6.92 10.47
CA TYR A 307 -2.76 -6.82 9.45
C TYR A 307 -2.12 -6.37 8.15
N CYS A 308 -2.52 -6.98 7.06
CA CYS A 308 -2.00 -6.65 5.74
C CYS A 308 -3.15 -6.41 4.76
N MET A 309 -3.19 -5.23 4.18
CA MET A 309 -4.07 -4.95 3.04
C MET A 309 -3.53 -5.65 1.80
N GLY A 310 -4.42 -5.95 0.85
CA GLY A 310 -4.01 -6.55 -0.42
C GLY A 310 -5.06 -6.40 -1.50
N GLU A 311 -4.62 -6.11 -2.71
CA GLU A 311 -5.48 -5.96 -3.89
C GLU A 311 -5.65 -7.25 -4.72
N PHE A 312 -5.07 -8.39 -4.28
CA PHE A 312 -4.97 -9.62 -5.07
C PHE A 312 -6.33 -10.25 -5.47
N ALA A 313 -7.42 -9.95 -4.76
CA ALA A 313 -8.76 -10.42 -5.11
C ALA A 313 -9.66 -9.32 -5.70
N ALA A 314 -9.15 -8.12 -5.95
CA ALA A 314 -9.88 -7.06 -6.63
C ALA A 314 -10.41 -7.52 -8.01
N GLU A 315 -11.44 -6.87 -8.52
CA GLU A 315 -12.13 -7.27 -9.75
C GLU A 315 -11.16 -7.55 -10.92
N LYS A 316 -10.14 -6.73 -11.09
CA LYS A 316 -9.10 -6.90 -12.13
C LYS A 316 -8.11 -8.04 -11.86
N TYR A 317 -8.12 -8.63 -10.65
CA TYR A 317 -7.19 -9.68 -10.22
C TYR A 317 -7.91 -10.91 -9.63
N GLN A 318 -8.97 -11.38 -10.31
CA GLN A 318 -9.88 -12.45 -9.87
C GLN A 318 -9.19 -13.73 -9.37
N ILE A 319 -7.96 -14.00 -9.84
CA ILE A 319 -7.18 -15.19 -9.47
C ILE A 319 -6.88 -15.24 -7.96
N GLY A 320 -6.83 -14.10 -7.28
CA GLY A 320 -6.60 -14.01 -5.85
C GLY A 320 -7.72 -14.64 -5.00
N LYS A 321 -8.91 -14.80 -5.56
CA LYS A 321 -10.02 -15.50 -4.89
C LYS A 321 -9.70 -16.97 -4.61
N LEU A 322 -8.82 -17.58 -5.40
CA LEU A 322 -8.32 -18.94 -5.16
C LEU A 322 -7.48 -19.05 -3.87
N PHE A 323 -7.05 -17.92 -3.32
CA PHE A 323 -6.21 -17.82 -2.12
C PHE A 323 -6.93 -17.09 -0.98
N ASP A 324 -8.25 -17.00 -1.01
CA ASP A 324 -9.05 -16.26 -0.01
C ASP A 324 -8.59 -14.79 0.18
N ALA A 325 -7.98 -14.17 -0.86
CA ALA A 325 -7.44 -12.82 -0.79
C ALA A 325 -8.52 -11.71 -0.78
N GLN A 326 -9.80 -12.07 -0.78
CA GLN A 326 -10.94 -11.16 -0.51
C GLN A 326 -11.05 -10.76 0.96
N TRP A 327 -10.27 -11.39 1.84
CA TRP A 327 -10.19 -11.07 3.26
C TRP A 327 -8.95 -10.25 3.57
N CYS A 328 -9.06 -9.26 4.43
CA CYS A 328 -7.92 -8.78 5.18
C CYS A 328 -7.50 -9.90 6.15
N TRP A 329 -6.25 -10.30 6.06
CA TRP A 329 -5.67 -11.31 6.95
C TRP A 329 -4.86 -10.65 8.05
N ARG A 330 -4.90 -11.24 9.23
CA ARG A 330 -4.00 -10.89 10.34
C ARG A 330 -3.15 -12.10 10.71
N THR A 331 -1.87 -11.87 10.89
CA THR A 331 -0.88 -12.90 11.25
C THR A 331 -0.27 -12.54 12.59
N ARG A 332 -0.07 -13.52 13.49
CA ARG A 332 0.55 -13.22 14.79
C ARG A 332 1.98 -12.73 14.59
N ALA A 333 2.24 -11.51 15.03
CA ALA A 333 3.58 -11.00 15.22
C ALA A 333 4.26 -11.81 16.33
N GLY A 334 5.51 -12.25 16.12
CA GLY A 334 6.25 -13.03 17.13
C GLY A 334 6.04 -14.55 17.09
N SER A 335 5.28 -15.11 16.15
CA SER A 335 5.12 -16.56 15.99
C SER A 335 5.42 -17.05 14.59
N GLY A 336 6.14 -18.17 14.44
CA GLY A 336 6.47 -18.77 13.16
C GLY A 336 7.47 -17.93 12.35
N PRO A 337 7.25 -17.78 11.01
CA PRO A 337 8.15 -16.97 10.16
C PRO A 337 8.06 -15.45 10.39
N PHE A 338 7.29 -14.99 11.39
CA PHE A 338 7.02 -13.59 11.68
C PHE A 338 7.46 -13.21 13.10
N GLY A 339 8.78 -13.27 13.35
CA GLY A 339 9.39 -12.89 14.63
C GLY A 339 9.48 -11.37 14.83
N LEU A 340 8.34 -10.64 14.82
CA LEU A 340 8.31 -9.22 15.17
C LEU A 340 8.51 -8.98 16.65
#